data_2da8ea470929d69a261138870ea33c15
#
_entry.id   2da8ea470929d69a261138870ea33c15
#
_cell.length_a   1.000
_cell.length_b   1.000
_cell.length_c   1.000
_cell.angle_alpha   90.00
_cell.angle_beta   90.00
_cell.angle_gamma   90.00
#
_symmetry.space_group_name_H-M   'P 1'
#
loop_
_entity.id
_entity.type
_entity.pdbx_description
1 polymer ?
#
loop_
_entity_poly.entity_id
_entity_poly.type
_entity_poly.pdbx_seq_one_letter_code
_entity_poly.pdbx_strand_id
1 'polypeptide(L)'
;MTNTTSTVRLTKRDYFTAILSKVDMDATYDIPKGDATVKVSGADVAGFLNHELELLDRKNTVDKKPTATQVANEGIKADIKAFLDAHKGEKFTVSALMKSVPAIAEASNQKVSSLVRQMVLDGQADRIEDKRKAYFTAK
;
A
#
# COMPACT_ATOMS: atom_id res chain seq x y z
N MET A 1 -16.09 -15.34 34.25
CA MET A 1 -14.92 -14.60 33.79
C MET A 1 -14.55 -15.10 32.40
N THR A 2 -14.90 -14.38 31.38
CA THR A 2 -14.48 -14.69 30.00
C THR A 2 -13.09 -14.13 29.79
N ASN A 3 -12.06 -14.99 29.85
CA ASN A 3 -10.73 -14.65 29.38
C ASN A 3 -10.78 -14.53 27.86
N THR A 4 -11.08 -13.34 27.38
CA THR A 4 -10.84 -13.00 25.99
C THR A 4 -9.33 -12.84 25.85
N THR A 5 -8.64 -13.95 25.57
CA THR A 5 -7.25 -13.92 25.17
C THR A 5 -7.24 -13.28 23.77
N SER A 6 -7.26 -11.95 23.74
CA SER A 6 -6.97 -11.22 22.52
C SER A 6 -5.56 -11.65 22.07
N THR A 7 -5.49 -12.42 21.03
CA THR A 7 -4.21 -12.85 20.43
C THR A 7 -3.58 -11.62 19.79
N VAL A 8 -2.92 -10.80 20.59
CA VAL A 8 -2.18 -9.63 20.09
C VAL A 8 -1.05 -10.16 19.21
N ARG A 9 -1.15 -9.90 17.91
CA ARG A 9 -0.15 -10.30 16.94
C ARG A 9 1.03 -9.33 17.03
N LEU A 10 2.16 -9.81 17.52
CA LEU A 10 3.38 -9.02 17.62
C LEU A 10 3.98 -8.77 16.22
N THR A 11 4.44 -7.55 16.01
CA THR A 11 5.14 -7.12 14.81
C THR A 11 6.65 -7.24 14.98
N LYS A 12 7.42 -7.18 13.88
CA LYS A 12 8.88 -7.12 13.95
C LYS A 12 9.37 -5.96 14.83
N ARG A 13 8.67 -4.84 14.79
CA ARG A 13 8.97 -3.67 15.63
C ARG A 13 8.87 -4.02 17.12
N ASP A 14 7.82 -4.71 17.51
CA ASP A 14 7.62 -5.09 18.92
C ASP A 14 8.76 -5.98 19.41
N TYR A 15 9.18 -6.95 18.60
CA TYR A 15 10.32 -7.81 18.91
C TYR A 15 11.62 -7.02 19.02
N PHE A 16 11.95 -6.17 18.07
CA PHE A 16 13.19 -5.39 18.07
C PHE A 16 13.21 -4.40 19.23
N THR A 17 12.11 -3.75 19.54
CA THR A 17 11.98 -2.83 20.67
C THR A 17 12.17 -3.56 22.00
N ALA A 18 11.55 -4.72 22.17
CA ALA A 18 11.66 -5.53 23.38
C ALA A 18 13.11 -6.02 23.58
N ILE A 19 13.76 -6.50 22.55
CA ILE A 19 15.16 -6.95 22.61
C ILE A 19 16.08 -5.78 22.95
N LEU A 20 15.89 -4.64 22.25
CA LEU A 20 16.70 -3.43 22.50
C LEU A 20 16.61 -2.95 23.95
N SER A 21 15.44 -3.05 24.58
CA SER A 21 15.23 -2.67 25.98
C SER A 21 15.95 -3.59 26.98
N LYS A 22 16.39 -4.77 26.53
CA LYS A 22 17.09 -5.79 27.34
C LYS A 22 18.58 -5.91 27.03
N VAL A 23 19.06 -5.20 26.01
CA VAL A 23 20.49 -5.22 25.65
C VAL A 23 21.29 -4.47 26.72
N ASP A 24 22.29 -5.15 27.26
CA ASP A 24 23.29 -4.52 28.11
C ASP A 24 24.41 -3.95 27.25
N MET A 25 24.57 -2.63 27.26
CA MET A 25 25.53 -1.91 26.43
C MET A 25 26.98 -2.25 26.76
N ASP A 26 27.25 -2.64 28.00
CA ASP A 26 28.60 -2.99 28.49
C ASP A 26 28.91 -4.49 28.36
N ALA A 27 27.90 -5.29 28.00
CA ALA A 27 28.08 -6.73 27.82
C ALA A 27 28.68 -7.07 26.45
N THR A 28 29.26 -8.26 26.38
CA THR A 28 29.73 -8.85 25.12
C THR A 28 28.93 -10.13 24.86
N TYR A 29 28.42 -10.24 23.64
CA TYR A 29 27.62 -11.38 23.20
C TYR A 29 28.41 -12.24 22.20
N ASP A 30 28.37 -13.54 22.40
CA ASP A 30 29.00 -14.51 21.50
C ASP A 30 27.97 -14.96 20.45
N ILE A 31 28.23 -14.64 19.19
CA ILE A 31 27.38 -15.02 18.06
C ILE A 31 28.05 -16.14 17.28
N PRO A 32 27.46 -17.34 17.23
CA PRO A 32 27.98 -18.44 16.43
C PRO A 32 27.80 -18.13 14.93
N LYS A 33 28.90 -18.34 14.19
CA LYS A 33 28.91 -18.18 12.72
C LYS A 33 29.65 -19.35 12.09
N GLY A 34 28.91 -20.38 11.70
CA GLY A 34 29.54 -21.66 11.25
C GLY A 34 30.30 -22.31 12.38
N ASP A 35 31.59 -22.64 12.13
CA ASP A 35 32.49 -23.23 13.14
C ASP A 35 33.18 -22.20 14.03
N ALA A 36 32.92 -20.91 13.82
CA ALA A 36 33.51 -19.80 14.58
C ALA A 36 32.51 -19.11 15.46
N THR A 37 32.98 -18.45 16.51
CA THR A 37 32.18 -17.57 17.38
C THR A 37 32.74 -16.14 17.25
N VAL A 38 31.84 -15.20 16.96
CA VAL A 38 32.18 -13.79 16.86
C VAL A 38 31.67 -13.06 18.10
N LYS A 39 32.57 -12.33 18.75
CA LYS A 39 32.24 -11.49 19.91
C LYS A 39 31.72 -10.13 19.43
N VAL A 40 30.54 -9.74 19.92
CA VAL A 40 29.88 -8.49 19.53
C VAL A 40 29.53 -7.72 20.82
N SER A 41 29.86 -6.44 20.86
CA SER A 41 29.50 -5.60 21.99
C SER A 41 28.00 -5.34 22.07
N GLY A 42 27.47 -5.08 23.26
CA GLY A 42 26.08 -4.67 23.45
C GLY A 42 25.75 -3.39 22.67
N ALA A 43 26.70 -2.47 22.60
CA ALA A 43 26.56 -1.25 21.79
C ALA A 43 26.35 -1.54 20.30
N ASP A 44 27.09 -2.50 19.73
CA ASP A 44 26.93 -2.91 18.34
C ASP A 44 25.58 -3.58 18.09
N VAL A 45 25.12 -4.42 19.03
CA VAL A 45 23.79 -5.05 18.96
C VAL A 45 22.69 -3.98 19.01
N ALA A 46 22.79 -3.02 19.91
CA ALA A 46 21.84 -1.91 20.01
C ALA A 46 21.86 -1.06 18.74
N GLY A 47 23.02 -0.77 18.18
CA GLY A 47 23.16 -0.05 16.90
C GLY A 47 22.47 -0.77 15.74
N PHE A 48 22.65 -2.08 15.64
CA PHE A 48 21.96 -2.91 14.65
C PHE A 48 20.44 -2.85 14.82
N LEU A 49 19.92 -3.03 16.05
CA LEU A 49 18.48 -2.99 16.31
C LEU A 49 17.87 -1.62 16.01
N ASN A 50 18.56 -0.52 16.37
CA ASN A 50 18.12 0.83 16.04
C ASN A 50 18.07 1.06 14.53
N HIS A 51 19.06 0.55 13.79
CA HIS A 51 19.09 0.63 12.33
C HIS A 51 17.91 -0.14 11.71
N GLU A 52 17.62 -1.34 12.18
CA GLU A 52 16.48 -2.12 11.70
C GLU A 52 15.14 -1.43 12.01
N LEU A 53 14.99 -0.80 13.17
CA LEU A 53 13.81 -0.01 13.50
C LEU A 53 13.66 1.19 12.56
N GLU A 54 14.75 1.89 12.25
CA GLU A 54 14.76 3.00 11.30
C GLU A 54 14.35 2.54 9.89
N LEU A 55 14.83 1.39 9.44
CA LEU A 55 14.43 0.82 8.14
C LEU A 55 12.94 0.47 8.12
N LEU A 56 12.38 -0.02 9.23
CA LEU A 56 10.94 -0.25 9.34
C LEU A 56 10.14 1.06 9.29
N ASP A 57 10.66 2.13 9.89
CA ASP A 57 10.04 3.46 9.82
C ASP A 57 10.03 4.01 8.40
N ARG A 58 11.15 3.95 7.70
CA ARG A 58 11.24 4.35 6.29
C ARG A 58 10.30 3.56 5.39
N LYS A 59 10.09 2.28 5.69
CA LYS A 59 9.19 1.42 4.92
C LYS A 59 7.72 1.77 5.13
N ASN A 60 7.38 2.29 6.31
CA ASN A 60 6.02 2.61 6.73
C ASN A 60 5.68 4.11 6.61
N THR A 61 6.62 4.95 6.18
CA THR A 61 6.33 6.37 5.94
C THR A 61 5.30 6.52 4.83
N VAL A 62 4.23 7.23 5.16
CA VAL A 62 3.10 7.53 4.26
C VAL A 62 3.52 8.45 3.11
N ASP A 63 4.65 9.13 3.25
CA ASP A 63 5.18 10.13 2.31
C ASP A 63 6.06 9.54 1.20
N LYS A 64 5.68 8.39 0.64
CA LYS A 64 6.31 7.94 -0.59
C LYS A 64 5.87 8.86 -1.72
N LYS A 65 6.83 9.56 -2.31
CA LYS A 65 6.56 10.30 -3.55
C LYS A 65 5.86 9.36 -4.55
N PRO A 66 4.74 9.78 -5.15
CA PRO A 66 4.07 8.97 -6.17
C PRO A 66 5.04 8.61 -7.29
N THR A 67 4.99 7.38 -7.74
CA THR A 67 5.77 6.96 -8.91
C THR A 67 5.24 7.67 -10.16
N ALA A 68 6.07 7.79 -11.21
CA ALA A 68 5.64 8.35 -12.49
C ALA A 68 4.36 7.68 -13.03
N THR A 69 4.23 6.37 -12.82
CA THR A 69 3.02 5.62 -13.18
C THR A 69 1.80 6.04 -12.36
N GLN A 70 1.97 6.29 -11.07
CA GLN A 70 0.88 6.76 -10.21
C GLN A 70 0.42 8.16 -10.61
N VAL A 71 1.34 9.06 -10.92
CA VAL A 71 1.03 10.42 -11.41
C VAL A 71 0.27 10.35 -12.72
N ALA A 72 0.73 9.52 -13.68
CA ALA A 72 0.03 9.31 -14.95
C ALA A 72 -1.37 8.72 -14.74
N ASN A 73 -1.53 7.78 -13.82
CA ASN A 73 -2.83 7.19 -13.51
C ASN A 73 -3.80 8.20 -12.88
N GLU A 74 -3.32 9.12 -12.03
CA GLU A 74 -4.14 10.20 -11.48
C GLU A 74 -4.65 11.14 -12.57
N GLY A 75 -3.81 11.47 -13.56
CA GLY A 75 -4.23 12.22 -14.75
C GLY A 75 -5.33 11.50 -15.53
N ILE A 76 -5.17 10.21 -15.75
CA ILE A 76 -6.19 9.38 -16.45
C ILE A 76 -7.51 9.33 -15.64
N LYS A 77 -7.44 9.18 -14.34
CA LYS A 77 -8.63 9.21 -13.47
C LYS A 77 -9.35 10.56 -13.57
N ALA A 78 -8.61 11.67 -13.59
CA ALA A 78 -9.18 13.01 -13.74
C ALA A 78 -9.93 13.16 -15.08
N ASP A 79 -9.38 12.64 -16.18
CA ASP A 79 -10.02 12.66 -17.49
C ASP A 79 -11.30 11.81 -17.52
N ILE A 80 -11.28 10.63 -16.93
CA ILE A 80 -12.48 9.78 -16.80
C ILE A 80 -13.52 10.46 -15.95
N LYS A 81 -13.13 11.07 -14.83
CA LYS A 81 -14.04 11.79 -13.96
C LYS A 81 -14.71 12.96 -14.68
N ALA A 82 -13.94 13.78 -15.40
CA ALA A 82 -14.46 14.89 -16.18
C ALA A 82 -15.46 14.41 -17.24
N PHE A 83 -15.20 13.31 -17.92
CA PHE A 83 -16.12 12.71 -18.87
C PHE A 83 -17.42 12.25 -18.19
N LEU A 84 -17.34 11.55 -17.07
CA LEU A 84 -18.51 11.09 -16.32
C LEU A 84 -19.33 12.28 -15.78
N ASP A 85 -18.68 13.31 -15.27
CA ASP A 85 -19.33 14.52 -14.75
C ASP A 85 -20.05 15.31 -15.88
N ALA A 86 -19.52 15.28 -17.10
CA ALA A 86 -20.17 15.87 -18.26
C ALA A 86 -21.40 15.08 -18.73
N HIS A 87 -21.48 13.79 -18.37
CA HIS A 87 -22.55 12.87 -18.74
C HIS A 87 -23.29 12.33 -17.50
N LYS A 88 -23.59 13.20 -16.56
CA LYS A 88 -24.32 12.83 -15.33
C LYS A 88 -25.64 12.17 -15.65
N GLY A 89 -25.92 11.06 -14.99
CA GLY A 89 -27.12 10.26 -15.21
C GLY A 89 -27.00 9.19 -16.28
N GLU A 90 -25.92 9.19 -17.05
CA GLU A 90 -25.60 8.12 -18.00
C GLU A 90 -24.67 7.09 -17.37
N LYS A 91 -24.78 5.86 -17.82
CA LYS A 91 -23.98 4.74 -17.35
C LYS A 91 -23.12 4.18 -18.50
N PHE A 92 -21.83 3.95 -18.23
CA PHE A 92 -20.87 3.51 -19.23
C PHE A 92 -20.18 2.23 -18.79
N THR A 93 -19.98 1.30 -19.74
CA THR A 93 -19.09 0.17 -19.53
C THR A 93 -17.63 0.62 -19.71
N VAL A 94 -16.67 -0.20 -19.23
CA VAL A 94 -15.24 0.07 -19.46
C VAL A 94 -14.93 0.22 -20.96
N SER A 95 -15.49 -0.64 -21.80
CA SER A 95 -15.31 -0.56 -23.26
C SER A 95 -15.88 0.71 -23.85
N ALA A 96 -17.02 1.20 -23.36
CA ALA A 96 -17.61 2.46 -23.79
C ALA A 96 -16.74 3.65 -23.36
N LEU A 97 -16.22 3.64 -22.15
CA LEU A 97 -15.28 4.67 -21.65
C LEU A 97 -14.01 4.72 -22.51
N MET A 98 -13.44 3.58 -22.84
CA MET A 98 -12.24 3.51 -23.70
C MET A 98 -12.46 4.10 -25.10
N LYS A 99 -13.68 3.98 -25.63
CA LYS A 99 -14.04 4.58 -26.93
C LYS A 99 -14.30 6.07 -26.85
N SER A 100 -14.79 6.54 -25.73
CA SER A 100 -15.25 7.92 -25.57
C SER A 100 -14.19 8.85 -24.99
N VAL A 101 -13.24 8.32 -24.19
CA VAL A 101 -12.17 9.09 -23.55
C VAL A 101 -10.85 8.85 -24.29
N PRO A 102 -10.33 9.83 -25.04
CA PRO A 102 -9.09 9.64 -25.84
C PRO A 102 -7.88 9.26 -24.99
N ALA A 103 -7.80 9.76 -23.77
CA ALA A 103 -6.69 9.51 -22.85
C ALA A 103 -6.50 8.01 -22.49
N ILE A 104 -7.53 7.21 -22.64
CA ILE A 104 -7.53 5.78 -22.31
C ILE A 104 -7.75 4.88 -23.53
N ALA A 105 -7.86 5.44 -24.71
CA ALA A 105 -8.12 4.68 -25.94
C ALA A 105 -7.04 3.62 -26.22
N GLU A 106 -5.79 3.91 -25.90
CA GLU A 106 -4.65 3.01 -26.08
C GLU A 106 -4.32 2.19 -24.81
N ALA A 107 -5.00 2.44 -23.69
CA ALA A 107 -4.80 1.67 -22.46
C ALA A 107 -5.41 0.28 -22.58
N SER A 108 -4.86 -0.68 -21.84
CA SER A 108 -5.48 -2.01 -21.76
C SER A 108 -6.80 -1.95 -20.98
N ASN A 109 -7.76 -2.78 -21.38
CA ASN A 109 -9.05 -2.92 -20.68
C ASN A 109 -8.86 -3.24 -19.18
N GLN A 110 -7.86 -4.06 -18.87
CA GLN A 110 -7.52 -4.41 -17.50
C GLN A 110 -7.03 -3.20 -16.68
N LYS A 111 -6.20 -2.34 -17.28
CA LYS A 111 -5.73 -1.11 -16.64
C LYS A 111 -6.89 -0.16 -16.37
N VAL A 112 -7.74 0.09 -17.35
CA VAL A 112 -8.89 0.98 -17.22
C VAL A 112 -9.88 0.45 -16.18
N SER A 113 -10.18 -0.85 -16.21
CA SER A 113 -11.03 -1.49 -15.20
C SER A 113 -10.50 -1.31 -13.78
N SER A 114 -9.19 -1.45 -13.59
CA SER A 114 -8.54 -1.25 -12.30
C SER A 114 -8.65 0.19 -11.81
N LEU A 115 -8.40 1.17 -12.69
CA LEU A 115 -8.49 2.60 -12.37
C LEU A 115 -9.92 3.02 -12.03
N VAL A 116 -10.90 2.61 -12.81
CA VAL A 116 -12.31 2.93 -12.56
C VAL A 116 -12.79 2.29 -11.26
N ARG A 117 -12.33 1.07 -10.95
CA ARG A 117 -12.63 0.42 -9.66
C ARG A 117 -12.04 1.20 -8.49
N GLN A 118 -10.82 1.73 -8.62
CA GLN A 118 -10.25 2.62 -7.60
C GLN A 118 -11.07 3.90 -7.43
N MET A 119 -11.54 4.51 -8.53
CA MET A 119 -12.40 5.69 -8.46
C MET A 119 -13.70 5.43 -7.70
N VAL A 120 -14.26 4.24 -7.83
CA VAL A 120 -15.45 3.83 -7.06
C VAL A 120 -15.12 3.72 -5.56
N LEU A 121 -13.99 3.12 -5.21
CA LEU A 121 -13.52 3.03 -3.82
C LEU A 121 -13.22 4.40 -3.22
N ASP A 122 -12.68 5.32 -4.00
CA ASP A 122 -12.36 6.70 -3.60
C ASP A 122 -13.63 7.60 -3.55
N GLY A 123 -14.77 7.07 -3.93
CA GLY A 123 -16.04 7.81 -3.95
C GLY A 123 -16.17 8.83 -5.09
N GLN A 124 -15.39 8.70 -6.15
CA GLN A 124 -15.39 9.60 -7.32
C GLN A 124 -16.35 9.13 -8.42
N ALA A 125 -16.76 7.88 -8.40
CA ALA A 125 -17.68 7.28 -9.34
C ALA A 125 -18.56 6.23 -8.64
N ASP A 126 -19.70 5.91 -9.21
CA ASP A 126 -20.57 4.84 -8.74
C ASP A 126 -20.56 3.67 -9.73
N ARG A 127 -20.64 2.46 -9.19
CA ARG A 127 -20.76 1.23 -9.98
C ARG A 127 -22.18 0.71 -9.91
N ILE A 128 -22.75 0.46 -11.08
CA ILE A 128 -24.08 -0.15 -11.22
C ILE A 128 -23.89 -1.47 -11.98
N GLU A 129 -24.51 -2.52 -11.47
CA GLU A 129 -24.55 -3.80 -12.17
C GLU A 129 -25.93 -4.04 -12.77
N ASP A 130 -26.00 -4.20 -14.07
CA ASP A 130 -27.23 -4.48 -14.81
C ASP A 130 -26.99 -5.58 -15.83
N LYS A 131 -27.86 -6.61 -15.82
CA LYS A 131 -27.79 -7.77 -16.72
C LYS A 131 -26.41 -8.42 -16.81
N ARG A 132 -25.75 -8.59 -15.66
CA ARG A 132 -24.40 -9.16 -15.51
C ARG A 132 -23.29 -8.31 -16.15
N LYS A 133 -23.55 -7.04 -16.43
CA LYS A 133 -22.55 -6.08 -16.89
C LYS A 133 -22.34 -4.98 -15.85
N ALA A 134 -21.09 -4.61 -15.64
CA ALA A 134 -20.75 -3.49 -14.78
C ALA A 134 -20.77 -2.18 -15.58
N TYR A 135 -21.48 -1.21 -15.06
CA TYR A 135 -21.54 0.15 -15.59
C TYR A 135 -21.01 1.12 -14.54
N PHE A 136 -20.48 2.21 -15.00
CA PHE A 136 -19.95 3.28 -14.17
C PHE A 136 -20.62 4.60 -14.53
N THR A 137 -20.89 5.40 -13.51
CA THR A 137 -21.56 6.70 -13.65
C THR A 137 -20.91 7.72 -12.72
N ALA A 138 -21.17 9.00 -12.99
CA ALA A 138 -20.77 10.07 -12.07
C ALA A 138 -21.52 9.92 -10.74
N LYS A 139 -20.83 10.28 -9.66
CA LYS A 139 -21.40 10.32 -8.32
C LYS A 139 -22.18 11.62 -8.09
#